data_80e2600b8db205390b6f74a306e35dd7
#
_entry.id   80e2600b8db205390b6f74a306e35dd7
#
_cell.length_a   1.000
_cell.length_b   1.000
_cell.length_c   1.000
_cell.angle_alpha   90.00
_cell.angle_beta   90.00
_cell.angle_gamma   90.00
#
_symmetry.space_group_name_H-M   'P 1'
#
loop_
_entity.id
_entity.type
_entity.pdbx_description
1 polymer ?
#
loop_
_entity_poly.entity_id
_entity_poly.type
_entity_poly.pdbx_seq_one_letter_code
_entity_poly.pdbx_strand_id
1 'polypeptide(L)'
;MAFVMSAPRSDVQYRMAEMLERVGFRIDYTPIYWTYATGFPKAMNIGKMIDKRDGNDREVIGIDKNSSPDLRDVGKKSKEAIGIDKLSYGQVQNAERKVNEITKGSSELEGSYAGFQPKPAVEVVIVAMKPIDKKGYLEQAEDNQKGVTWFDDCRIPFEEGYVEPENQTMPDL
;
A
#
# COMPACT_ATOMS: atom_id res chain seq x y z
N MET A 1 21.10 4.54 -12.56
CA MET A 1 19.69 4.21 -12.29
C MET A 1 19.26 4.87 -10.99
N ALA A 2 18.01 5.30 -10.90
CA ALA A 2 17.37 5.76 -9.68
C ALA A 2 16.03 5.02 -9.52
N PHE A 3 15.70 4.63 -8.31
CA PHE A 3 14.46 3.97 -7.96
C PHE A 3 13.70 4.88 -6.99
N VAL A 4 12.61 5.46 -7.43
CA VAL A 4 11.88 6.47 -6.68
C VAL A 4 10.50 5.93 -6.31
N MET A 5 10.31 5.60 -5.05
CA MET A 5 9.01 5.16 -4.54
C MET A 5 8.07 6.36 -4.41
N SER A 6 6.88 6.23 -4.93
CA SER A 6 5.84 7.25 -4.81
C SER A 6 4.52 6.64 -4.34
N ALA A 7 3.68 7.48 -3.71
CA ALA A 7 2.34 7.03 -3.38
C ALA A 7 1.56 6.66 -4.65
N PRO A 8 0.73 5.60 -4.63
CA PRO A 8 0.01 5.09 -5.80
C PRO A 8 -1.16 5.99 -6.27
N ARG A 9 -1.20 7.22 -5.79
CA ARG A 9 -2.17 8.23 -6.26
C ARG A 9 -1.73 8.80 -7.61
N SER A 10 -2.65 8.86 -8.54
CA SER A 10 -2.40 9.31 -9.92
C SER A 10 -1.77 10.71 -9.99
N ASP A 11 -2.22 11.64 -9.13
CA ASP A 11 -1.69 13.00 -9.09
C ASP A 11 -0.25 13.05 -8.57
N VAL A 12 0.11 12.17 -7.62
CA VAL A 12 1.48 12.10 -7.07
C VAL A 12 2.43 11.47 -8.08
N GLN A 13 2.02 10.35 -8.69
CA GLN A 13 2.83 9.66 -9.70
C GLN A 13 3.12 10.56 -10.90
N TYR A 14 2.08 11.22 -11.44
CA TYR A 14 2.23 12.13 -12.56
C TYR A 14 3.23 13.25 -12.26
N ARG A 15 3.07 13.93 -11.12
CA ARG A 15 3.97 15.03 -10.74
C ARG A 15 5.39 14.55 -10.48
N MET A 16 5.56 13.37 -9.89
CA MET A 16 6.88 12.80 -9.65
C MET A 16 7.59 12.47 -10.96
N ALA A 17 6.87 11.84 -11.90
CA ALA A 17 7.40 11.55 -13.24
C ALA A 17 7.78 12.84 -13.98
N GLU A 18 6.90 13.84 -14.00
CA GLU A 18 7.16 15.14 -14.62
C GLU A 18 8.37 15.83 -14.02
N MET A 19 8.51 15.81 -12.68
CA MET A 19 9.66 16.43 -12.02
C MET A 19 10.98 15.73 -12.36
N LEU A 20 10.97 14.39 -12.41
CA LEU A 20 12.16 13.62 -12.81
C LEU A 20 12.58 13.94 -14.25
N GLU A 21 11.63 14.03 -15.16
CA GLU A 21 11.88 14.41 -16.54
C GLU A 21 12.43 15.84 -16.65
N ARG A 22 11.83 16.79 -15.95
CA ARG A 22 12.27 18.19 -15.92
C ARG A 22 13.70 18.38 -15.42
N VAL A 23 14.15 17.57 -14.48
CA VAL A 23 15.54 17.61 -13.98
C VAL A 23 16.50 16.76 -14.83
N GLY A 24 16.02 16.24 -15.97
CA GLY A 24 16.84 15.58 -16.98
C GLY A 24 16.99 14.07 -16.81
N PHE A 25 16.14 13.40 -16.03
CA PHE A 25 16.09 11.94 -16.01
C PHE A 25 15.24 11.39 -17.17
N ARG A 26 15.66 10.27 -17.70
CA ARG A 26 14.81 9.43 -18.56
C ARG A 26 13.90 8.61 -17.67
N ILE A 27 12.61 8.57 -18.00
CA ILE A 27 11.57 7.85 -17.27
C ILE A 27 10.82 6.86 -18.16
N ASP A 28 11.37 6.56 -19.33
CA ASP A 28 10.83 5.64 -20.33
C ASP A 28 11.05 4.16 -19.97
N TYR A 29 10.95 3.84 -18.68
CA TYR A 29 11.09 2.51 -18.10
C TYR A 29 9.78 2.06 -17.47
N THR A 30 9.52 0.76 -17.54
CA THR A 30 8.38 0.17 -16.80
C THR A 30 8.63 0.31 -15.29
N PRO A 31 7.66 0.84 -14.53
CA PRO A 31 7.78 0.93 -13.09
C PRO A 31 7.72 -0.44 -12.43
N ILE A 32 8.27 -0.56 -11.24
CA ILE A 32 8.16 -1.75 -10.41
C ILE A 32 6.95 -1.56 -9.48
N TYR A 33 6.10 -2.57 -9.39
CA TYR A 33 4.94 -2.58 -8.51
C TYR A 33 5.20 -3.54 -7.34
N TRP A 34 5.27 -2.98 -6.13
CA TRP A 34 5.30 -3.78 -4.94
C TRP A 34 3.87 -3.98 -4.43
N THR A 35 3.37 -5.21 -4.57
CA THR A 35 2.01 -5.57 -4.15
C THR A 35 1.99 -6.18 -2.76
N TYR A 36 0.91 -5.93 -2.00
CA TYR A 36 0.68 -6.49 -0.67
C TYR A 36 -0.80 -6.75 -0.42
N ALA A 37 -1.12 -7.69 0.49
CA ALA A 37 -2.49 -8.17 0.67
C ALA A 37 -3.35 -7.29 1.61
N THR A 38 -2.82 -6.19 2.16
CA THR A 38 -3.53 -5.36 3.13
C THR A 38 -3.93 -4.02 2.54
N GLY A 39 -5.19 -3.68 2.63
CA GLY A 39 -5.68 -2.37 2.22
C GLY A 39 -7.12 -2.17 2.70
N PHE A 40 -7.41 -0.97 3.19
CA PHE A 40 -8.79 -0.58 3.55
C PHE A 40 -9.19 0.62 2.70
N PRO A 41 -10.30 0.53 1.94
CA PRO A 41 -10.87 1.70 1.32
C PRO A 41 -11.28 2.71 2.41
N LYS A 42 -11.03 3.98 2.16
CA LYS A 42 -11.49 5.06 3.02
C LYS A 42 -12.76 5.63 2.45
N ALA A 43 -13.81 5.66 3.27
CA ALA A 43 -15.07 6.30 2.91
C ALA A 43 -15.78 6.75 4.18
N MET A 44 -16.55 7.80 4.08
CA MET A 44 -17.39 8.30 5.14
C MET A 44 -18.80 7.72 4.99
N ASN A 45 -19.29 6.99 5.97
CA ASN A 45 -20.68 6.51 5.98
C ASN A 45 -21.62 7.70 6.28
N ILE A 46 -22.39 8.13 5.29
CA ILE A 46 -23.23 9.32 5.37
C ILE A 46 -24.43 9.08 6.27
N GLY A 47 -25.09 7.91 6.15
CA GLY A 47 -26.20 7.56 7.01
C GLY A 47 -25.83 7.61 8.50
N LYS A 48 -24.70 7.00 8.88
CA LYS A 48 -24.19 7.08 10.27
C LYS A 48 -23.90 8.51 10.73
N MET A 49 -23.39 9.35 9.83
CA MET A 49 -23.08 10.74 10.17
C MET A 49 -24.34 11.57 10.39
N ILE A 50 -25.39 11.35 9.59
CA ILE A 50 -26.69 12.01 9.72
C ILE A 50 -27.33 11.60 11.04
N ASP A 51 -27.47 10.30 11.30
CA ASP A 51 -28.07 9.80 12.54
C ASP A 51 -27.35 10.35 13.77
N LYS A 52 -26.01 10.39 13.74
CA LYS A 52 -25.20 10.98 14.82
C LYS A 52 -25.45 12.48 15.00
N ARG A 53 -25.58 13.23 13.91
CA ARG A 53 -25.84 14.67 13.94
C ARG A 53 -27.23 14.98 14.52
N ASP A 54 -28.21 14.18 14.10
CA ASP A 54 -29.61 14.38 14.43
C ASP A 54 -30.02 13.70 15.77
N GLY A 55 -29.08 12.97 16.41
CA GLY A 55 -29.29 12.27 17.67
C GLY A 55 -30.18 11.03 17.57
N ASN A 56 -30.28 10.46 16.38
CA ASN A 56 -31.09 9.27 16.16
C ASN A 56 -30.36 8.02 16.65
N ASP A 57 -31.10 7.16 17.33
CA ASP A 57 -30.61 5.83 17.71
C ASP A 57 -30.58 4.91 16.49
N ARG A 58 -29.58 4.02 16.48
CA ARG A 58 -29.40 3.04 15.41
C ARG A 58 -29.69 1.62 15.94
N GLU A 59 -30.51 0.89 15.23
CA GLU A 59 -30.84 -0.49 15.55
C GLU A 59 -29.60 -1.40 15.34
N VAL A 60 -29.30 -2.25 16.32
CA VAL A 60 -28.24 -3.27 16.18
C VAL A 60 -28.83 -4.48 15.45
N ILE A 61 -28.36 -4.70 14.22
CA ILE A 61 -28.84 -5.81 13.36
C ILE A 61 -27.90 -7.00 13.31
N GLY A 62 -26.71 -6.89 13.88
CA GLY A 62 -25.74 -7.97 13.89
C GLY A 62 -24.41 -7.60 14.52
N ILE A 63 -23.49 -8.55 14.45
CA ILE A 63 -22.13 -8.45 14.99
C ILE A 63 -21.12 -8.70 13.87
N ASP A 64 -20.19 -7.79 13.68
CA ASP A 64 -19.09 -7.98 12.74
C ASP A 64 -17.98 -8.83 13.39
N LYS A 65 -17.97 -10.11 13.05
CA LYS A 65 -16.98 -11.08 13.55
C LYS A 65 -15.56 -10.86 12.95
N ASN A 66 -15.47 -10.11 11.87
CA ASN A 66 -14.21 -9.87 11.14
C ASN A 66 -13.55 -8.53 11.48
N SER A 67 -14.17 -7.74 12.35
CA SER A 67 -13.61 -6.45 12.73
C SER A 67 -12.33 -6.62 13.55
N SER A 68 -11.31 -5.88 13.17
CA SER A 68 -10.13 -5.75 14.01
C SER A 68 -10.47 -5.03 15.31
N PRO A 69 -9.89 -5.41 16.46
CA PRO A 69 -10.09 -4.71 17.72
C PRO A 69 -9.73 -3.23 17.57
N ASP A 70 -10.53 -2.35 18.15
CA ASP A 70 -10.19 -0.91 18.19
C ASP A 70 -9.04 -0.67 19.19
N LEU A 71 -7.82 -0.67 18.65
CA LEU A 71 -6.61 -0.48 19.43
C LEU A 71 -6.52 0.90 20.13
N ARG A 72 -7.35 1.86 19.73
CA ARG A 72 -7.38 3.20 20.35
C ARG A 72 -7.93 3.17 21.75
N ASP A 73 -8.96 2.36 21.99
CA ASP A 73 -9.55 2.19 23.33
C ASP A 73 -8.65 1.36 24.25
N VAL A 74 -7.97 0.36 23.70
CA VAL A 74 -6.97 -0.44 24.44
C VAL A 74 -5.80 0.44 24.88
N GLY A 75 -5.30 1.32 24.00
CA GLY A 75 -4.21 2.25 24.33
C GLY A 75 -4.57 3.25 25.43
N LYS A 76 -5.83 3.72 25.49
CA LYS A 76 -6.29 4.63 26.54
C LYS A 76 -6.39 3.94 27.90
N LYS A 77 -7.03 2.78 27.97
CA LYS A 77 -7.19 2.02 29.21
C LYS A 77 -5.86 1.56 29.81
N SER A 78 -4.88 1.21 28.98
CA SER A 78 -3.57 0.81 29.47
C SER A 78 -2.68 1.97 29.89
N LYS A 79 -2.84 3.17 29.31
CA LYS A 79 -2.17 4.39 29.79
C LYS A 79 -2.62 4.76 31.20
N GLU A 80 -3.91 4.63 31.48
CA GLU A 80 -4.49 4.91 32.80
C GLU A 80 -4.12 3.83 33.84
N ALA A 81 -4.01 2.56 33.44
CA ALA A 81 -3.79 1.45 34.36
C ALA A 81 -2.32 1.15 34.66
N ILE A 82 -1.37 1.44 33.78
CA ILE A 82 0.01 0.94 33.85
C ILE A 82 1.06 2.06 33.74
N GLY A 83 0.69 3.28 33.37
CA GLY A 83 1.62 4.41 33.22
C GLY A 83 2.66 4.26 32.10
N ILE A 84 2.44 3.37 31.15
CA ILE A 84 3.35 3.07 30.04
C ILE A 84 2.84 3.71 28.75
N ASP A 85 3.70 4.47 28.10
CA ASP A 85 3.35 5.23 26.89
C ASP A 85 3.22 4.38 25.60
N LYS A 86 3.65 3.12 25.62
CA LYS A 86 3.56 2.22 24.44
C LYS A 86 3.18 0.81 24.86
N LEU A 87 2.13 0.27 24.24
CA LEU A 87 1.77 -1.14 24.36
C LEU A 87 2.74 -2.01 23.56
N SER A 88 3.21 -3.11 24.15
CA SER A 88 3.93 -4.13 23.42
C SER A 88 2.96 -4.94 22.53
N TYR A 89 3.48 -5.55 21.46
CA TYR A 89 2.69 -6.39 20.55
C TYR A 89 1.93 -7.53 21.27
N GLY A 90 2.54 -8.14 22.31
CA GLY A 90 1.91 -9.19 23.12
C GLY A 90 0.75 -8.70 23.98
N GLN A 91 0.78 -7.45 24.45
CA GLN A 91 -0.33 -6.87 25.22
C GLN A 91 -1.56 -6.58 24.36
N VAL A 92 -1.34 -6.26 23.07
CA VAL A 92 -2.41 -6.07 22.09
C VAL A 92 -3.14 -7.39 21.77
N GLN A 93 -2.44 -8.51 21.74
CA GLN A 93 -3.04 -9.83 21.48
C GLN A 93 -3.97 -10.31 22.58
N ASN A 94 -3.72 -9.91 23.82
CA ASN A 94 -4.51 -10.30 25.00
C ASN A 94 -5.61 -9.31 25.35
N ALA A 95 -5.80 -8.23 24.57
CA ALA A 95 -6.88 -7.29 24.78
C ALA A 95 -8.22 -7.93 24.44
N GLU A 96 -9.20 -7.76 25.33
CA GLU A 96 -10.58 -8.14 25.02
C GLU A 96 -11.03 -7.45 23.74
N ARG A 97 -11.45 -8.25 22.76
CA ARG A 97 -11.95 -7.74 21.49
C ARG A 97 -13.30 -7.07 21.73
N LYS A 98 -13.35 -5.77 21.55
CA LYS A 98 -14.63 -5.07 21.47
C LYS A 98 -15.32 -5.54 20.19
N VAL A 99 -16.45 -6.15 20.35
CA VAL A 99 -17.25 -6.63 19.23
C VAL A 99 -17.87 -5.42 18.54
N ASN A 100 -17.60 -5.24 17.26
CA ASN A 100 -18.22 -4.16 16.50
C ASN A 100 -19.63 -4.56 16.09
N GLU A 101 -20.59 -3.78 16.51
CA GLU A 101 -21.99 -3.95 16.13
C GLU A 101 -22.22 -3.44 14.71
N ILE A 102 -22.94 -4.24 13.93
CA ILE A 102 -23.52 -3.81 12.67
C ILE A 102 -24.83 -3.12 12.97
N THR A 103 -24.92 -1.84 12.69
CA THR A 103 -26.09 -1.04 13.00
C THR A 103 -26.75 -0.53 11.73
N LYS A 104 -28.09 -0.43 11.75
CA LYS A 104 -28.93 0.16 10.71
C LYS A 104 -29.61 1.41 11.25
N GLY A 105 -29.55 2.49 10.49
CA GLY A 105 -30.19 3.75 10.84
C GLY A 105 -31.49 3.98 10.08
N SER A 106 -32.16 5.09 10.40
CA SER A 106 -33.42 5.54 9.79
C SER A 106 -33.24 6.58 8.69
N SER A 107 -32.02 7.04 8.45
CA SER A 107 -31.73 8.05 7.44
C SER A 107 -32.04 7.53 6.03
N GLU A 108 -32.61 8.39 5.18
CA GLU A 108 -32.82 8.11 3.74
C GLU A 108 -31.51 7.80 2.99
N LEU A 109 -30.36 8.25 3.53
CA LEU A 109 -29.03 7.98 2.99
C LEU A 109 -28.35 6.78 3.67
N GLU A 110 -29.09 5.91 4.35
CA GLU A 110 -28.51 4.71 4.95
C GLU A 110 -27.84 3.82 3.90
N GLY A 111 -26.63 3.35 4.20
CA GLY A 111 -25.82 2.58 3.27
C GLY A 111 -25.05 3.41 2.22
N SER A 112 -25.19 4.74 2.22
CA SER A 112 -24.44 5.60 1.32
C SER A 112 -23.08 5.99 1.91
N TYR A 113 -22.09 6.18 1.01
CA TYR A 113 -20.74 6.56 1.36
C TYR A 113 -20.26 7.73 0.51
N ALA A 114 -19.56 8.68 1.11
CA ALA A 114 -18.93 9.79 0.42
C ALA A 114 -17.42 9.79 0.63
N GLY A 115 -16.71 10.46 -0.29
CA GLY A 115 -15.25 10.57 -0.22
C GLY A 115 -14.56 9.22 -0.36
N PHE A 116 -15.13 8.31 -1.15
CA PHE A 116 -14.55 6.98 -1.39
C PHE A 116 -13.16 7.11 -2.00
N GLN A 117 -12.17 6.65 -1.27
CA GLN A 117 -10.80 6.53 -1.75
C GLN A 117 -10.40 5.06 -1.70
N PRO A 118 -10.25 4.40 -2.86
CA PRO A 118 -9.69 3.06 -2.87
C PRO A 118 -8.30 3.12 -2.24
N LYS A 119 -8.00 2.17 -1.36
CA LYS A 119 -6.64 1.98 -0.90
C LYS A 119 -6.03 0.85 -1.72
N PRO A 120 -5.21 1.17 -2.73
CA PRO A 120 -4.56 0.14 -3.51
C PRO A 120 -3.59 -0.63 -2.60
N ALA A 121 -3.53 -1.94 -2.80
CA ALA A 121 -2.56 -2.80 -2.17
C ALA A 121 -1.27 -2.84 -3.00
N VAL A 122 -0.78 -1.68 -3.40
CA VAL A 122 0.40 -1.53 -4.26
C VAL A 122 1.17 -0.26 -3.92
N GLU A 123 2.49 -0.36 -3.95
CA GLU A 123 3.40 0.79 -4.01
C GLU A 123 4.07 0.81 -5.38
N VAL A 124 4.26 1.99 -5.92
CA VAL A 124 4.85 2.19 -7.24
C VAL A 124 6.27 2.73 -7.10
N VAL A 125 7.21 2.03 -7.71
CA VAL A 125 8.61 2.49 -7.78
C VAL A 125 8.89 2.92 -9.22
N ILE A 126 9.02 4.21 -9.43
CA ILE A 126 9.40 4.79 -10.72
C ILE A 126 10.87 4.48 -10.95
N VAL A 127 11.17 3.87 -12.09
CA VAL A 127 12.54 3.63 -12.53
C VAL A 127 12.97 4.78 -13.42
N ALA A 128 14.08 5.42 -13.04
CA ALA A 128 14.61 6.55 -13.78
C ALA A 128 16.12 6.37 -14.03
N MET A 129 16.62 6.93 -15.11
CA MET A 129 18.02 6.88 -15.43
C MET A 129 18.52 8.25 -15.89
N LYS A 130 19.69 8.64 -15.43
CA LYS A 130 20.40 9.78 -16.02
C LYS A 130 20.73 9.47 -17.48
N PRO A 131 20.57 10.40 -18.41
CA PRO A 131 21.01 10.20 -19.78
C PRO A 131 22.50 9.79 -19.82
N ILE A 132 22.84 8.99 -20.81
CA ILE A 132 24.24 8.65 -21.08
C ILE A 132 24.93 9.82 -21.78
N ASP A 133 26.21 10.00 -21.50
CA ASP A 133 27.03 11.07 -22.10
C ASP A 133 27.72 10.62 -23.40
N LYS A 134 27.61 9.33 -23.70
CA LYS A 134 28.23 8.70 -24.88
C LYS A 134 27.16 8.31 -25.91
N LYS A 135 27.64 7.89 -27.08
CA LYS A 135 26.79 7.48 -28.20
C LYS A 135 25.91 6.24 -27.88
N GLY A 136 26.41 5.33 -27.05
CA GLY A 136 25.74 4.11 -26.66
C GLY A 136 26.13 3.65 -25.27
N TYR A 137 25.42 2.61 -24.78
CA TYR A 137 25.68 2.02 -23.46
C TYR A 137 27.06 1.33 -23.39
N LEU A 138 27.52 0.74 -24.51
CA LEU A 138 28.83 0.08 -24.57
C LEU A 138 29.94 1.08 -24.34
N GLU A 139 29.95 2.15 -25.12
CA GLU A 139 31.00 3.20 -25.01
C GLU A 139 30.96 3.89 -23.65
N GLN A 140 29.75 4.03 -23.07
CA GLN A 140 29.60 4.59 -21.73
C GLN A 140 30.18 3.67 -20.67
N ALA A 141 29.96 2.36 -20.79
CA ALA A 141 30.46 1.34 -19.86
C ALA A 141 31.96 1.21 -19.92
N GLU A 142 32.53 1.18 -21.12
CA GLU A 142 33.99 1.11 -21.35
C GLU A 142 34.72 2.36 -20.84
N ASP A 143 34.12 3.55 -21.01
CA ASP A 143 34.76 4.82 -20.62
C ASP A 143 34.77 4.99 -19.08
N ASN A 144 33.65 4.73 -18.39
CA ASN A 144 33.51 5.12 -17.00
C ASN A 144 32.67 4.20 -16.13
N GLN A 145 32.24 3.07 -16.65
CA GLN A 145 31.38 2.06 -15.96
C GLN A 145 30.04 2.61 -15.45
N LYS A 146 29.57 3.75 -15.94
CA LYS A 146 28.28 4.30 -15.59
C LYS A 146 27.18 3.69 -16.47
N GLY A 147 25.99 3.51 -15.91
CA GLY A 147 24.84 2.95 -16.62
C GLY A 147 24.87 1.43 -16.75
N VAL A 148 25.82 0.73 -16.13
CA VAL A 148 25.85 -0.71 -16.00
C VAL A 148 25.21 -1.17 -14.70
N THR A 149 24.65 -2.38 -14.72
CA THR A 149 24.04 -3.02 -13.56
C THR A 149 24.56 -4.46 -13.47
N TRP A 150 25.05 -4.84 -12.30
CA TRP A 150 25.62 -6.16 -12.03
C TRP A 150 24.52 -7.12 -11.58
N PHE A 151 23.64 -7.51 -12.50
CA PHE A 151 22.48 -8.35 -12.16
C PHE A 151 22.88 -9.76 -11.70
N ASP A 152 23.99 -10.28 -12.16
CA ASP A 152 24.42 -11.61 -11.73
C ASP A 152 24.80 -11.65 -10.25
N ASP A 153 25.30 -10.54 -9.70
CA ASP A 153 25.61 -10.40 -8.28
C ASP A 153 24.35 -10.34 -7.42
N CYS A 154 23.21 -10.05 -8.02
CA CYS A 154 21.92 -9.91 -7.35
C CYS A 154 21.04 -11.16 -7.46
N ARG A 155 21.52 -12.24 -8.07
CA ARG A 155 20.76 -13.48 -8.23
C ARG A 155 20.57 -14.14 -6.88
N ILE A 156 19.32 -14.46 -6.58
CA ILE A 156 18.98 -15.32 -5.45
C ILE A 156 19.08 -16.75 -5.97
N PRO A 157 19.98 -17.60 -5.40
CA PRO A 157 20.08 -18.98 -5.82
C PRO A 157 18.75 -19.71 -5.54
N PHE A 158 18.41 -20.66 -6.39
CA PHE A 158 17.30 -21.58 -6.11
C PHE A 158 17.65 -22.45 -4.90
N GLU A 159 16.62 -22.82 -4.13
CA GLU A 159 16.80 -23.79 -3.06
C GLU A 159 17.30 -25.14 -3.61
N GLU A 160 18.15 -25.86 -2.84
CA GLU A 160 18.60 -27.17 -3.22
C GLU A 160 17.41 -28.09 -3.53
N GLY A 161 17.40 -28.66 -4.72
CA GLY A 161 16.30 -29.53 -5.20
C GLY A 161 15.27 -28.82 -6.09
N TYR A 162 15.42 -27.53 -6.36
CA TYR A 162 14.58 -26.87 -7.36
C TYR A 162 14.92 -27.39 -8.75
N VAL A 163 13.95 -28.03 -9.39
CA VAL A 163 14.02 -28.42 -10.79
C VAL A 163 13.27 -27.36 -11.60
N GLU A 164 13.97 -26.67 -12.51
CA GLU A 164 13.29 -25.78 -13.43
C GLU A 164 12.19 -26.55 -14.17
N PRO A 165 10.95 -26.05 -14.20
CA PRO A 165 9.92 -26.64 -15.04
C PRO A 165 10.44 -26.60 -16.48
N GLU A 166 10.57 -27.78 -17.10
CA GLU A 166 10.91 -27.89 -18.52
C GLU A 166 10.01 -26.93 -19.31
N ASN A 167 10.62 -26.14 -20.19
CA ASN A 167 9.99 -25.10 -21.00
C ASN A 167 8.54 -25.45 -21.35
N GLN A 168 7.60 -24.91 -20.56
CA GLN A 168 6.22 -24.82 -21.01
C GLN A 168 6.24 -23.79 -22.15
N THR A 169 6.36 -24.29 -23.38
CA THR A 169 6.00 -23.50 -24.56
C THR A 169 4.61 -22.96 -24.31
N MET A 170 4.50 -21.62 -24.15
CA MET A 170 3.19 -20.99 -24.06
C MET A 170 2.37 -21.45 -25.26
N PRO A 171 1.13 -21.90 -25.07
CA PRO A 171 0.28 -22.17 -26.20
C PRO A 171 0.13 -20.90 -27.02
N ASP A 172 0.31 -21.02 -28.33
CA ASP A 172 0.09 -19.92 -29.26
C ASP A 172 -1.30 -19.33 -29.03
N LEU A 173 -1.34 -18.02 -28.68
CA LEU A 173 -2.57 -17.25 -28.54
C LEU A 173 -3.10 -16.84 -29.91
#